data_2447df080e5fc945a4bed7867a560f68
#
_entry.id   2447df080e5fc945a4bed7867a560f68
#
_cell.length_a   1.000
_cell.length_b   1.000
_cell.length_c   1.000
_cell.angle_alpha   90.00
_cell.angle_beta   90.00
_cell.angle_gamma   90.00
#
_symmetry.space_group_name_H-M   'P 1'
#
loop_
_entity.id
_entity.type
_entity.pdbx_description
1 polymer ?
#
loop_
_entity_poly.entity_id
_entity_poly.type
_entity_poly.pdbx_seq_one_letter_code
_entity_poly.pdbx_strand_id
1 'polypeptide(L)'
;MVLVLAACGGGSDDAAEEEAEESGGEDSVTQTTAASSSSGSSSSDSGLTGEILIDGSSTVFPITQAVAEEFTAVNPGVQISVGVSGTGGGFKKFCPGETDISDASRPIKAKERDLCAENGTTYTELQVGVDALSVVVPTSNDFATCLTTEELGAIWGADSTVSNWNQVRSSFPNVALDLYGPGTDSGTFDFFNEELTEDNGGSRSDYTASEDDNVLVNGVSGSAGGLGYFGLAYYEENKDKLTAVQVDAGDGCVGPEGAFTGTYGLARPLFIYVNDAKVNDPVIKAFVDFYFDSLDPIVEAVGYIPMLADAAARQLEYWQVVTGKALSGEILIDGSSTVFPITQAVAEEFTAVHPNVNISVGVSGTGGGFKKFCPGETMISDASRPIKDKEKALCEENGVNYLEVQVGIDALSVVVPTSNDWATCLTTAELTSIWGADSTISNWSQVRAGFPNVALDLYGPGTDSGTF
;
A
#
# COMPACT_ATOMS: atom_id res chain seq x y z
N MET A 1 -0.32 30.73 0.95
CA MET A 1 -0.27 31.80 -0.06
C MET A 1 -1.54 31.67 -0.88
N VAL A 2 -2.47 32.58 -0.68
CA VAL A 2 -3.84 32.51 -1.23
C VAL A 2 -3.78 32.87 -2.71
N LEU A 3 -4.15 31.92 -3.58
CA LEU A 3 -4.37 32.18 -5.00
C LEU A 3 -5.82 32.61 -5.21
N VAL A 4 -6.01 33.85 -5.62
CA VAL A 4 -7.30 34.41 -6.07
C VAL A 4 -7.37 34.22 -7.59
N LEU A 5 -8.26 33.37 -8.08
CA LEU A 5 -8.64 33.28 -9.49
C LEU A 5 -9.67 34.35 -9.80
N ALA A 6 -9.30 35.30 -10.68
CA ALA A 6 -10.22 36.30 -11.23
C ALA A 6 -10.70 35.82 -12.63
N ALA A 7 -11.99 35.54 -12.76
CA ALA A 7 -12.66 35.30 -14.03
C ALA A 7 -12.95 36.61 -14.75
N CYS A 8 -12.57 36.72 -16.02
CA CYS A 8 -12.93 37.80 -16.94
C CYS A 8 -14.31 37.53 -17.58
N GLY A 9 -15.21 38.48 -17.46
CA GLY A 9 -16.40 38.61 -18.28
C GLY A 9 -16.51 40.05 -18.78
N GLY A 10 -16.56 40.24 -20.11
CA GLY A 10 -16.50 41.51 -20.76
C GLY A 10 -17.86 42.19 -20.90
N GLY A 11 -17.83 43.49 -21.27
CA GLY A 11 -18.99 44.28 -21.69
C GLY A 11 -18.69 45.78 -21.65
N SER A 12 -18.65 46.31 -22.80
CA SER A 12 -18.42 47.65 -23.37
C SER A 12 -19.13 48.83 -22.72
N ASP A 13 -18.47 49.97 -22.93
CA ASP A 13 -18.86 51.30 -23.47
C ASP A 13 -18.85 52.50 -22.54
N ASP A 14 -18.11 53.52 -23.08
CA ASP A 14 -18.24 54.99 -23.15
C ASP A 14 -17.75 55.94 -22.02
N ALA A 15 -16.69 56.63 -22.46
CA ALA A 15 -16.38 58.07 -22.51
C ALA A 15 -16.55 58.97 -21.28
N ALA A 16 -15.48 59.65 -20.89
CA ALA A 16 -15.23 61.10 -21.03
C ALA A 16 -14.01 61.55 -20.24
N GLU A 17 -13.28 62.43 -20.87
CA GLU A 17 -12.11 63.20 -20.45
C GLU A 17 -12.41 64.16 -19.29
N GLU A 18 -11.39 64.48 -18.48
CA GLU A 18 -10.95 65.86 -18.22
C GLU A 18 -9.63 65.91 -17.45
N GLU A 19 -8.75 66.77 -17.94
CA GLU A 19 -7.44 67.15 -17.43
C GLU A 19 -7.53 68.07 -16.24
N ALA A 20 -6.47 68.17 -15.40
CA ALA A 20 -5.79 69.35 -14.91
C ALA A 20 -4.67 68.99 -13.92
N GLU A 21 -3.48 69.22 -14.29
CA GLU A 21 -2.38 70.13 -13.96
C GLU A 21 -2.08 70.42 -12.49
N GLU A 22 -0.75 70.18 -12.23
CA GLU A 22 0.34 70.95 -11.62
C GLU A 22 0.31 71.34 -10.13
N SER A 23 1.39 71.06 -9.45
CA SER A 23 2.59 71.81 -9.04
C SER A 23 3.23 71.18 -7.80
N GLY A 24 4.45 70.86 -7.77
CA GLY A 24 5.65 71.61 -7.49
C GLY A 24 6.02 71.67 -5.99
N GLY A 25 7.20 71.11 -5.61
CA GLY A 25 7.79 71.30 -4.30
C GLY A 25 8.98 70.30 -4.05
N GLU A 26 10.18 70.79 -4.39
CA GLU A 26 11.45 70.13 -4.00
C GLU A 26 11.66 70.25 -2.49
N ASP A 27 12.13 69.20 -1.85
CA ASP A 27 13.10 69.31 -0.75
C ASP A 27 13.96 68.04 -0.63
N SER A 28 15.26 68.28 -0.76
CA SER A 28 16.37 67.34 -0.71
C SER A 28 16.71 67.03 0.75
N VAL A 29 16.63 65.77 1.17
CA VAL A 29 17.32 65.28 2.36
C VAL A 29 18.05 63.98 2.02
N THR A 30 19.34 64.10 1.99
CA THR A 30 20.33 63.02 1.87
C THR A 30 20.25 62.12 3.10
N GLN A 31 19.89 60.83 2.93
CA GLN A 31 20.12 59.85 3.95
C GLN A 31 20.76 58.58 3.33
N THR A 32 21.85 58.24 3.92
CA THR A 32 22.81 57.15 3.66
C THR A 32 22.11 55.81 3.58
N THR A 33 22.19 55.14 2.44
CA THR A 33 21.74 53.76 2.23
C THR A 33 22.74 52.78 2.80
N ALA A 34 22.38 52.08 3.87
CA ALA A 34 22.96 50.82 4.24
C ALA A 34 22.43 49.74 3.28
N ALA A 35 23.29 49.19 2.49
CA ALA A 35 23.01 48.08 1.59
C ALA A 35 22.66 46.82 2.41
N SER A 36 21.38 46.49 2.53
CA SER A 36 20.94 45.15 2.89
C SER A 36 21.07 44.30 1.65
N SER A 37 22.07 43.41 1.67
CA SER A 37 22.20 42.35 0.70
C SER A 37 21.04 41.36 0.87
N SER A 38 19.97 41.53 0.09
CA SER A 38 19.02 40.48 -0.18
C SER A 38 19.76 39.41 -0.96
N SER A 39 20.06 38.29 -0.30
CA SER A 39 20.41 37.06 -0.97
C SER A 39 19.23 36.63 -1.84
N GLY A 40 19.28 37.00 -3.11
CA GLY A 40 18.44 36.39 -4.12
C GLY A 40 18.79 34.91 -4.19
N SER A 41 17.81 34.06 -3.87
CA SER A 41 17.88 32.67 -4.29
C SER A 41 17.98 32.67 -5.81
N SER A 42 19.19 32.49 -6.31
CA SER A 42 19.41 32.08 -7.69
C SER A 42 18.78 30.71 -7.83
N SER A 43 17.67 30.61 -8.56
CA SER A 43 17.26 29.34 -9.17
C SER A 43 18.46 28.85 -9.97
N SER A 44 19.19 27.89 -9.43
CA SER A 44 20.21 27.18 -10.18
C SER A 44 19.46 26.40 -11.24
N ASP A 45 19.50 26.86 -12.48
CA ASP A 45 19.17 26.04 -13.63
C ASP A 45 20.01 24.77 -13.49
N SER A 46 19.36 23.64 -13.17
CA SER A 46 20.05 22.37 -12.94
C SER A 46 20.71 21.82 -14.21
N GLY A 47 20.43 22.44 -15.36
CA GLY A 47 20.89 21.99 -16.67
C GLY A 47 20.33 20.64 -17.08
N LEU A 48 19.33 20.10 -16.32
CA LEU A 48 18.67 18.86 -16.66
C LEU A 48 17.82 19.04 -17.92
N THR A 49 17.97 18.10 -18.84
CA THR A 49 17.18 18.05 -20.08
C THR A 49 16.83 16.61 -20.38
N GLY A 50 15.59 16.34 -20.76
CA GLY A 50 15.13 14.98 -21.10
C GLY A 50 13.63 14.87 -21.13
N GLU A 51 13.15 13.66 -21.27
CA GLU A 51 11.73 13.32 -21.30
C GLU A 51 11.46 12.21 -20.29
N ILE A 52 10.32 12.31 -19.60
CA ILE A 52 9.79 11.26 -18.70
C ILE A 52 8.40 10.89 -19.17
N LEU A 53 8.19 9.62 -19.44
CA LEU A 53 6.90 9.07 -19.83
C LEU A 53 6.29 8.27 -18.67
N ILE A 54 5.13 8.70 -18.20
CA ILE A 54 4.41 8.11 -17.09
C ILE A 54 2.99 7.76 -17.56
N ASP A 55 2.47 6.62 -17.15
CA ASP A 55 1.08 6.24 -17.42
C ASP A 55 0.58 5.30 -16.33
N GLY A 56 -0.72 5.32 -16.04
CA GLY A 56 -1.28 4.36 -15.09
C GLY A 56 -2.57 4.80 -14.44
N SER A 57 -2.60 4.67 -13.12
CA SER A 57 -3.77 4.87 -12.27
C SER A 57 -4.33 6.29 -12.32
N SER A 58 -5.64 6.42 -12.55
CA SER A 58 -6.38 7.69 -12.41
C SER A 58 -6.30 8.27 -11.00
N THR A 59 -6.19 7.40 -9.98
CA THR A 59 -6.09 7.80 -8.56
C THR A 59 -4.72 8.41 -8.24
N VAL A 60 -3.62 7.86 -8.79
CA VAL A 60 -2.27 8.37 -8.55
C VAL A 60 -1.97 9.59 -9.43
N PHE A 61 -2.63 9.70 -10.57
CA PHE A 61 -2.45 10.77 -11.55
C PHE A 61 -2.42 12.18 -10.93
N PRO A 62 -3.35 12.59 -10.02
CA PRO A 62 -3.31 13.95 -9.45
C PRO A 62 -2.03 14.25 -8.68
N ILE A 63 -1.47 13.26 -7.97
CA ILE A 63 -0.19 13.42 -7.26
C ILE A 63 0.94 13.57 -8.27
N THR A 64 1.06 12.61 -9.19
CA THR A 64 2.14 12.58 -10.19
C THR A 64 2.10 13.81 -11.09
N GLN A 65 0.91 14.26 -11.50
CA GLN A 65 0.73 15.46 -12.31
C GLN A 65 1.19 16.73 -11.56
N ALA A 66 0.80 16.89 -10.29
CA ALA A 66 1.23 18.03 -9.48
C ALA A 66 2.74 18.05 -9.26
N VAL A 67 3.35 16.89 -8.96
CA VAL A 67 4.82 16.76 -8.85
C VAL A 67 5.49 17.11 -10.18
N ALA A 68 4.95 16.63 -11.31
CA ALA A 68 5.50 16.90 -12.64
C ALA A 68 5.46 18.39 -12.99
N GLU A 69 4.37 19.09 -12.65
CA GLU A 69 4.24 20.52 -12.85
C GLU A 69 5.24 21.31 -12.01
N GLU A 70 5.37 21.01 -10.72
CA GLU A 70 6.33 21.66 -9.84
C GLU A 70 7.78 21.38 -10.24
N PHE A 71 8.09 20.11 -10.59
CA PHE A 71 9.41 19.74 -11.06
C PHE A 71 9.81 20.46 -12.35
N THR A 72 8.89 20.52 -13.31
CA THR A 72 9.13 21.21 -14.60
C THR A 72 9.30 22.71 -14.41
N ALA A 73 8.60 23.31 -13.43
CA ALA A 73 8.78 24.75 -13.11
C ALA A 73 10.20 25.10 -12.67
N VAL A 74 10.90 24.16 -11.99
CA VAL A 74 12.31 24.34 -11.55
C VAL A 74 13.33 23.71 -12.49
N ASN A 75 12.87 22.87 -13.43
CA ASN A 75 13.69 22.19 -14.46
C ASN A 75 13.06 22.36 -15.85
N PRO A 76 13.07 23.56 -16.44
CA PRO A 76 12.33 23.86 -17.68
C PRO A 76 12.87 23.13 -18.93
N GLY A 77 14.03 22.46 -18.83
CA GLY A 77 14.59 21.63 -19.90
C GLY A 77 14.03 20.20 -19.91
N VAL A 78 13.20 19.81 -18.92
CA VAL A 78 12.61 18.48 -18.83
C VAL A 78 11.14 18.51 -19.31
N GLN A 79 10.75 17.52 -20.09
CA GLN A 79 9.37 17.31 -20.51
C GLN A 79 8.82 16.07 -19.81
N ILE A 80 7.67 16.20 -19.16
CA ILE A 80 7.00 15.09 -18.48
C ILE A 80 5.60 14.91 -19.06
N SER A 81 5.28 13.70 -19.47
CA SER A 81 3.94 13.34 -19.95
C SER A 81 3.33 12.32 -19.00
N VAL A 82 2.20 12.65 -18.39
CA VAL A 82 1.47 11.77 -17.47
C VAL A 82 0.15 11.37 -18.14
N GLY A 83 0.00 10.08 -18.45
CA GLY A 83 -1.18 9.51 -19.05
C GLY A 83 -2.04 8.76 -18.02
N VAL A 84 -3.31 8.55 -18.37
CA VAL A 84 -4.28 7.83 -17.54
C VAL A 84 -4.88 6.68 -18.34
N SER A 85 -4.48 5.46 -18.03
CA SER A 85 -5.06 4.25 -18.67
C SER A 85 -5.49 3.20 -17.63
N GLY A 86 -5.56 3.61 -16.34
CA GLY A 86 -5.78 2.74 -15.20
C GLY A 86 -4.53 1.92 -14.84
N THR A 87 -4.44 1.40 -13.61
CA THR A 87 -3.28 0.63 -13.12
C THR A 87 -2.89 -0.52 -14.08
N GLY A 88 -3.87 -1.30 -14.53
CA GLY A 88 -3.60 -2.41 -15.46
C GLY A 88 -3.21 -1.97 -16.87
N GLY A 89 -3.66 -0.80 -17.31
CA GLY A 89 -3.27 -0.15 -18.57
C GLY A 89 -1.84 0.36 -18.51
N GLY A 90 -1.46 1.00 -17.39
CA GLY A 90 -0.10 1.44 -17.11
C GLY A 90 0.90 0.29 -17.20
N PHE A 91 0.67 -0.82 -16.49
CA PHE A 91 1.57 -1.98 -16.58
C PHE A 91 1.70 -2.59 -17.98
N LYS A 92 0.65 -2.50 -18.82
CA LYS A 92 0.73 -2.97 -20.22
C LYS A 92 1.67 -2.12 -21.09
N LYS A 93 1.88 -0.86 -20.74
CA LYS A 93 2.85 0.05 -21.40
C LYS A 93 4.22 -0.01 -20.73
N PHE A 94 4.23 -0.06 -19.40
CA PHE A 94 5.43 -0.08 -18.60
C PHE A 94 6.28 -1.35 -18.79
N CYS A 95 5.66 -2.54 -18.71
CA CYS A 95 6.38 -3.80 -18.84
C CYS A 95 7.07 -3.98 -20.20
N PRO A 96 6.50 -3.57 -21.36
CA PRO A 96 7.22 -3.52 -22.63
C PRO A 96 8.25 -2.38 -22.74
N GLY A 97 8.32 -1.46 -21.78
CA GLY A 97 9.25 -0.33 -21.77
C GLY A 97 8.79 0.88 -22.58
N GLU A 98 7.47 1.02 -22.79
CA GLU A 98 6.90 2.19 -23.45
C GLU A 98 6.83 3.41 -22.55
N THR A 99 6.81 3.21 -21.21
CA THR A 99 6.88 4.25 -20.19
C THR A 99 8.02 4.00 -19.23
N ASP A 100 8.56 5.07 -18.62
CA ASP A 100 9.66 5.03 -17.65
C ASP A 100 9.14 4.74 -16.24
N ILE A 101 7.92 5.22 -15.94
CA ILE A 101 7.25 5.08 -14.65
C ILE A 101 5.81 4.63 -14.89
N SER A 102 5.27 3.81 -14.00
CA SER A 102 3.84 3.43 -13.98
C SER A 102 3.22 3.79 -12.65
N ASP A 103 2.12 4.55 -12.70
CA ASP A 103 1.28 4.86 -11.54
C ASP A 103 0.35 3.69 -11.23
N ALA A 104 0.25 3.32 -9.95
CA ALA A 104 -0.57 2.19 -9.54
C ALA A 104 -1.28 2.42 -8.20
N SER A 105 -2.58 2.13 -8.13
CA SER A 105 -3.40 2.20 -6.91
C SER A 105 -3.56 0.86 -6.20
N ARG A 106 -2.73 -0.11 -6.54
CA ARG A 106 -2.58 -1.43 -5.92
C ARG A 106 -1.22 -2.03 -6.24
N PRO A 107 -0.75 -3.02 -5.48
CA PRO A 107 0.43 -3.79 -5.87
C PRO A 107 0.26 -4.47 -7.23
N ILE A 108 1.39 -4.67 -7.92
CA ILE A 108 1.45 -5.37 -9.20
C ILE A 108 0.94 -6.82 -9.07
N LYS A 109 -0.01 -7.23 -9.92
CA LYS A 109 -0.60 -8.59 -9.93
C LYS A 109 0.36 -9.59 -10.60
N ALA A 110 0.18 -10.89 -10.30
CA ALA A 110 1.02 -11.97 -10.86
C ALA A 110 1.15 -11.91 -12.38
N LYS A 111 0.03 -11.75 -13.11
CA LYS A 111 0.02 -11.67 -14.58
C LYS A 111 0.79 -10.45 -15.13
N GLU A 112 0.87 -9.36 -14.36
CA GLU A 112 1.62 -8.17 -14.75
C GLU A 112 3.11 -8.36 -14.47
N ARG A 113 3.46 -9.04 -13.35
CA ARG A 113 4.84 -9.47 -13.10
C ARG A 113 5.35 -10.41 -14.19
N ASP A 114 4.51 -11.38 -14.62
CA ASP A 114 4.84 -12.28 -15.71
C ASP A 114 5.09 -11.51 -17.01
N LEU A 115 4.24 -10.52 -17.34
CA LEU A 115 4.41 -9.66 -18.51
C LEU A 115 5.72 -8.86 -18.46
N CYS A 116 6.06 -8.27 -17.30
CA CYS A 116 7.34 -7.59 -17.12
C CYS A 116 8.53 -8.55 -17.29
N ALA A 117 8.46 -9.73 -16.70
CA ALA A 117 9.51 -10.75 -16.81
C ALA A 117 9.70 -11.24 -18.27
N GLU A 118 8.60 -11.45 -19.03
CA GLU A 118 8.65 -11.81 -20.45
C GLU A 118 9.36 -10.76 -21.31
N ASN A 119 9.26 -9.49 -20.93
CA ASN A 119 9.92 -8.36 -21.60
C ASN A 119 11.32 -8.04 -21.00
N GLY A 120 11.75 -8.74 -19.96
CA GLY A 120 13.01 -8.49 -19.27
C GLY A 120 13.04 -7.18 -18.49
N THR A 121 11.88 -6.63 -18.14
CA THR A 121 11.74 -5.41 -17.35
C THR A 121 11.70 -5.74 -15.87
N THR A 122 12.67 -5.22 -15.13
CA THR A 122 12.68 -5.17 -13.67
C THR A 122 12.30 -3.77 -13.21
N TYR A 123 11.83 -3.65 -11.98
CA TYR A 123 11.28 -2.38 -11.49
C TYR A 123 11.52 -2.20 -10.00
N THR A 124 11.57 -0.94 -9.61
CA THR A 124 11.53 -0.49 -8.22
C THR A 124 10.13 0.00 -7.89
N GLU A 125 9.48 -0.65 -6.92
CA GLU A 125 8.15 -0.30 -6.39
C GLU A 125 8.33 0.69 -5.24
N LEU A 126 7.67 1.84 -5.31
CA LEU A 126 7.74 2.89 -4.30
C LEU A 126 6.33 3.32 -3.91
N GLN A 127 6.00 3.20 -2.63
CA GLN A 127 4.73 3.72 -2.13
C GLN A 127 4.83 5.25 -1.99
N VAL A 128 3.80 5.96 -2.44
CA VAL A 128 3.75 7.43 -2.48
C VAL A 128 2.58 8.02 -1.70
N GLY A 129 1.69 7.21 -1.16
CA GLY A 129 0.56 7.68 -0.38
C GLY A 129 -0.41 6.58 -0.04
N VAL A 130 -1.52 6.96 0.55
CA VAL A 130 -2.67 6.10 0.83
C VAL A 130 -3.93 6.82 0.38
N ASP A 131 -4.73 6.17 -0.47
CA ASP A 131 -6.09 6.59 -0.76
C ASP A 131 -7.02 5.84 0.20
N ALA A 132 -7.91 6.57 0.86
CA ALA A 132 -8.93 5.98 1.70
C ALA A 132 -10.24 6.71 1.50
N LEU A 133 -11.30 5.97 1.35
CA LEU A 133 -12.64 6.53 1.29
C LEU A 133 -13.37 6.33 2.62
N SER A 134 -14.24 7.26 2.95
CA SER A 134 -15.13 7.18 4.10
C SER A 134 -16.54 6.87 3.64
N VAL A 135 -17.14 5.86 4.23
CA VAL A 135 -18.58 5.63 4.18
C VAL A 135 -19.22 6.43 5.31
N VAL A 136 -20.16 7.30 5.01
CA VAL A 136 -20.69 8.27 5.97
C VAL A 136 -22.20 8.30 6.04
N VAL A 137 -22.70 8.64 7.21
CA VAL A 137 -24.10 8.91 7.51
C VAL A 137 -24.23 10.25 8.27
N PRO A 138 -25.44 10.85 8.34
CA PRO A 138 -25.62 12.05 9.17
C PRO A 138 -25.38 11.72 10.65
N THR A 139 -24.96 12.69 11.46
CA THR A 139 -24.73 12.50 12.91
C THR A 139 -25.98 12.07 13.68
N SER A 140 -27.16 12.23 13.09
CA SER A 140 -28.45 11.73 13.65
C SER A 140 -28.69 10.23 13.45
N ASN A 141 -27.90 9.56 12.61
CA ASN A 141 -27.98 8.13 12.38
C ASN A 141 -27.16 7.39 13.44
N ASP A 142 -27.82 6.78 14.40
CA ASP A 142 -27.22 6.05 15.52
C ASP A 142 -27.27 4.53 15.39
N PHE A 143 -27.81 4.02 14.28
CA PHE A 143 -28.03 2.59 14.06
C PHE A 143 -27.06 1.96 13.06
N ALA A 144 -26.61 2.68 12.03
CA ALA A 144 -25.70 2.17 11.01
C ALA A 144 -24.24 2.47 11.39
N THR A 145 -23.79 1.95 12.53
CA THR A 145 -22.44 2.21 13.06
C THR A 145 -21.36 1.36 12.41
N CYS A 146 -21.76 0.22 11.81
CA CYS A 146 -20.87 -0.69 11.08
C CYS A 146 -21.65 -1.41 9.99
N LEU A 147 -21.09 -1.46 8.78
CA LEU A 147 -21.62 -2.23 7.64
C LEU A 147 -20.54 -3.18 7.13
N THR A 148 -20.94 -4.34 6.63
CA THR A 148 -20.02 -5.24 5.96
C THR A 148 -19.80 -4.82 4.50
N THR A 149 -18.72 -5.26 3.90
CA THR A 149 -18.45 -5.05 2.46
C THR A 149 -19.54 -5.66 1.59
N GLU A 150 -20.13 -6.81 2.00
CA GLU A 150 -21.26 -7.42 1.29
C GLU A 150 -22.52 -6.57 1.40
N GLU A 151 -22.80 -5.95 2.55
CA GLU A 151 -23.94 -5.05 2.70
C GLU A 151 -23.78 -3.78 1.87
N LEU A 152 -22.57 -3.21 1.83
CA LEU A 152 -22.25 -2.08 0.97
C LEU A 152 -22.41 -2.47 -0.51
N GLY A 153 -21.87 -3.62 -0.93
CA GLY A 153 -22.06 -4.15 -2.28
C GLY A 153 -23.52 -4.39 -2.64
N ALA A 154 -24.34 -4.89 -1.69
CA ALA A 154 -25.78 -5.08 -1.90
C ALA A 154 -26.56 -3.76 -2.00
N ILE A 155 -26.15 -2.72 -1.29
CA ILE A 155 -26.73 -1.37 -1.38
C ILE A 155 -26.39 -0.72 -2.72
N TRP A 156 -25.13 -0.75 -3.11
CA TRP A 156 -24.60 0.04 -4.21
C TRP A 156 -24.50 -0.69 -5.56
N GLY A 157 -24.66 -2.02 -5.59
CA GLY A 157 -24.55 -2.82 -6.83
C GLY A 157 -25.57 -2.42 -7.91
N ALA A 158 -25.22 -2.64 -9.16
CA ALA A 158 -26.01 -2.22 -10.34
C ALA A 158 -27.46 -2.71 -10.32
N ASP A 159 -27.71 -3.94 -9.85
CA ASP A 159 -29.04 -4.55 -9.75
C ASP A 159 -29.72 -4.34 -8.40
N SER A 160 -29.15 -3.46 -7.54
CA SER A 160 -29.70 -3.22 -6.20
C SER A 160 -31.07 -2.58 -6.24
N THR A 161 -31.99 -3.12 -5.47
CA THR A 161 -33.33 -2.56 -5.22
C THR A 161 -33.48 -2.04 -3.79
N VAL A 162 -32.40 -1.97 -3.05
CA VAL A 162 -32.39 -1.46 -1.68
C VAL A 162 -32.67 0.04 -1.69
N SER A 163 -33.77 0.43 -1.03
CA SER A 163 -34.25 1.81 -0.94
C SER A 163 -34.66 2.20 0.46
N ASN A 164 -34.45 1.30 1.44
CA ASN A 164 -34.81 1.51 2.83
C ASN A 164 -33.81 0.78 3.74
N TRP A 165 -33.45 1.40 4.85
CA TRP A 165 -32.48 0.85 5.81
C TRP A 165 -32.89 -0.52 6.39
N ASN A 166 -34.17 -0.77 6.60
CA ASN A 166 -34.65 -2.08 7.10
C ASN A 166 -34.51 -3.22 6.08
N GLN A 167 -34.20 -2.91 4.81
CA GLN A 167 -33.86 -3.93 3.80
C GLN A 167 -32.39 -4.36 3.90
N VAL A 168 -31.52 -3.49 4.44
CA VAL A 168 -30.12 -3.83 4.72
C VAL A 168 -30.03 -4.80 5.90
N ARG A 169 -30.64 -4.40 7.02
CA ARG A 169 -30.83 -5.27 8.21
C ARG A 169 -32.23 -5.08 8.76
N SER A 170 -32.90 -6.18 9.08
CA SER A 170 -34.25 -6.14 9.67
C SER A 170 -34.32 -5.45 11.04
N SER A 171 -33.16 -5.28 11.70
CA SER A 171 -33.04 -4.53 12.96
C SER A 171 -32.95 -3.03 12.77
N PHE A 172 -32.65 -2.55 11.55
CA PHE A 172 -32.56 -1.12 11.25
C PHE A 172 -34.00 -0.52 11.13
N PRO A 173 -34.12 0.78 11.38
CA PRO A 173 -35.42 1.44 11.31
C PRO A 173 -35.97 1.50 9.88
N ASN A 174 -37.30 1.63 9.77
CA ASN A 174 -37.94 1.83 8.47
C ASN A 174 -37.79 3.31 8.04
N VAL A 175 -36.60 3.65 7.54
CA VAL A 175 -36.23 4.97 7.02
C VAL A 175 -35.79 4.79 5.58
N ALA A 176 -36.28 5.67 4.68
CA ALA A 176 -35.82 5.67 3.28
C ALA A 176 -34.32 5.86 3.22
N LEU A 177 -33.67 5.17 2.29
CA LEU A 177 -32.24 5.24 2.05
C LEU A 177 -31.98 6.21 0.90
N ASP A 178 -31.29 7.31 1.18
CA ASP A 178 -30.90 8.33 0.21
C ASP A 178 -29.39 8.22 -0.02
N LEU A 179 -28.98 7.95 -1.26
CA LEU A 179 -27.61 7.64 -1.62
C LEU A 179 -26.89 8.83 -2.28
N TYR A 180 -25.66 9.09 -1.84
CA TYR A 180 -24.80 10.17 -2.33
C TYR A 180 -23.39 9.65 -2.58
N GLY A 181 -22.82 9.90 -3.73
CA GLY A 181 -21.46 9.43 -4.07
C GLY A 181 -20.85 10.21 -5.22
N PRO A 182 -19.56 10.04 -5.48
CA PRO A 182 -18.88 10.69 -6.59
C PRO A 182 -19.43 10.21 -7.94
N GLY A 183 -19.18 11.00 -8.97
CA GLY A 183 -19.48 10.63 -10.36
C GLY A 183 -18.46 9.66 -10.94
N THR A 184 -18.72 9.21 -12.17
CA THR A 184 -17.93 8.17 -12.84
C THR A 184 -16.51 8.63 -13.26
N ASP A 185 -16.21 9.90 -13.17
CA ASP A 185 -14.90 10.47 -13.50
C ASP A 185 -13.96 10.52 -12.29
N SER A 186 -14.46 10.14 -11.11
CA SER A 186 -13.75 10.15 -9.83
C SER A 186 -12.94 8.87 -9.59
N GLY A 187 -11.67 9.01 -9.19
CA GLY A 187 -10.85 7.88 -8.72
C GLY A 187 -11.41 7.20 -7.45
N THR A 188 -12.19 7.92 -6.63
CA THR A 188 -12.92 7.37 -5.48
C THR A 188 -14.09 6.49 -5.93
N PHE A 189 -14.80 6.86 -6.99
CA PHE A 189 -15.81 6.00 -7.61
C PHE A 189 -15.19 4.70 -8.14
N ASP A 190 -14.08 4.81 -8.87
CA ASP A 190 -13.38 3.65 -9.41
C ASP A 190 -12.97 2.69 -8.30
N PHE A 191 -12.39 3.20 -7.21
CA PHE A 191 -11.99 2.39 -6.08
C PHE A 191 -13.16 1.72 -5.39
N PHE A 192 -14.22 2.47 -5.08
CA PHE A 192 -15.43 1.92 -4.48
C PHE A 192 -16.04 0.82 -5.33
N ASN A 193 -16.06 1.03 -6.64
CA ASN A 193 -16.59 0.07 -7.60
C ASN A 193 -15.73 -1.20 -7.67
N GLU A 194 -14.40 -1.06 -7.74
CA GLU A 194 -13.46 -2.19 -7.77
C GLU A 194 -13.58 -3.07 -6.52
N GLU A 195 -13.69 -2.46 -5.35
CA GLU A 195 -13.69 -3.19 -4.07
C GLU A 195 -15.05 -3.77 -3.67
N LEU A 196 -16.16 -3.12 -4.05
CA LEU A 196 -17.45 -3.44 -3.48
C LEU A 196 -18.54 -3.85 -4.50
N THR A 197 -18.45 -3.39 -5.74
CA THR A 197 -19.55 -3.56 -6.71
C THR A 197 -19.17 -4.24 -8.01
N GLU A 198 -17.87 -4.43 -8.32
CA GLU A 198 -17.43 -5.06 -9.58
C GLU A 198 -18.05 -6.44 -9.76
N ASP A 199 -18.05 -7.28 -8.75
CA ASP A 199 -18.66 -8.61 -8.76
C ASP A 199 -20.22 -8.57 -8.88
N ASN A 200 -20.83 -7.42 -8.58
CA ASN A 200 -22.27 -7.16 -8.67
C ASN A 200 -22.67 -6.41 -9.96
N GLY A 201 -21.82 -6.43 -10.98
CA GLY A 201 -22.06 -5.80 -12.28
C GLY A 201 -21.81 -4.30 -12.32
N GLY A 202 -21.08 -3.76 -11.34
CA GLY A 202 -20.75 -2.35 -11.17
C GLY A 202 -21.70 -1.62 -10.20
N SER A 203 -21.59 -0.31 -10.14
CA SER A 203 -22.42 0.53 -9.26
C SER A 203 -23.77 0.89 -9.90
N ARG A 204 -24.81 1.03 -9.07
CA ARG A 204 -26.11 1.57 -9.48
C ARG A 204 -25.96 3.04 -9.92
N SER A 205 -26.91 3.51 -10.75
CA SER A 205 -26.88 4.86 -11.29
C SER A 205 -27.96 5.79 -10.75
N ASP A 206 -28.82 5.30 -9.84
CA ASP A 206 -29.98 6.03 -9.31
C ASP A 206 -29.68 6.67 -7.94
N TYR A 207 -28.44 7.08 -7.70
CA TYR A 207 -28.01 7.86 -6.57
C TYR A 207 -27.72 9.32 -6.97
N THR A 208 -27.57 10.22 -6.01
CA THR A 208 -27.12 11.60 -6.25
C THR A 208 -25.62 11.60 -6.45
N ALA A 209 -25.19 11.76 -7.71
CA ALA A 209 -23.78 11.83 -8.09
C ALA A 209 -23.30 13.30 -8.13
N SER A 210 -22.06 13.55 -7.68
CA SER A 210 -21.39 14.85 -7.80
C SER A 210 -19.87 14.68 -7.75
N GLU A 211 -19.15 15.43 -8.57
CA GLU A 211 -17.69 15.56 -8.47
C GLU A 211 -17.28 16.60 -7.40
N ASP A 212 -18.22 17.36 -6.87
CA ASP A 212 -18.01 18.26 -5.73
C ASP A 212 -18.43 17.58 -4.43
N ASP A 213 -17.45 17.14 -3.64
CA ASP A 213 -17.69 16.46 -2.37
C ASP A 213 -18.46 17.30 -1.36
N ASN A 214 -18.43 18.63 -1.44
CA ASN A 214 -19.26 19.49 -0.60
C ASN A 214 -20.76 19.32 -0.88
N VAL A 215 -21.14 18.99 -2.12
CA VAL A 215 -22.51 18.65 -2.48
C VAL A 215 -22.90 17.34 -1.82
N LEU A 216 -21.99 16.34 -1.80
CA LEU A 216 -22.22 15.05 -1.16
C LEU A 216 -22.34 15.19 0.36
N VAL A 217 -21.43 15.94 1.01
CA VAL A 217 -21.47 16.25 2.44
C VAL A 217 -22.80 16.89 2.84
N ASN A 218 -23.25 17.89 2.09
CA ASN A 218 -24.51 18.58 2.36
C ASN A 218 -25.71 17.66 2.12
N GLY A 219 -25.68 16.80 1.10
CA GLY A 219 -26.71 15.82 0.79
C GLY A 219 -26.88 14.82 1.92
N VAL A 220 -25.80 14.15 2.33
CA VAL A 220 -25.82 13.16 3.42
C VAL A 220 -26.27 13.81 4.73
N SER A 221 -25.66 14.92 5.13
CA SER A 221 -25.97 15.58 6.41
C SER A 221 -27.40 16.13 6.47
N GLY A 222 -27.98 16.48 5.32
CA GLY A 222 -29.34 17.01 5.20
C GLY A 222 -30.43 15.93 5.15
N SER A 223 -30.09 14.66 5.00
CA SER A 223 -31.05 13.54 4.92
C SER A 223 -30.97 12.62 6.15
N ALA A 224 -32.10 12.39 6.81
CA ALA A 224 -32.17 11.46 7.95
C ALA A 224 -31.81 10.01 7.57
N GLY A 225 -31.97 9.63 6.29
CA GLY A 225 -31.61 8.33 5.75
C GLY A 225 -30.41 8.35 4.84
N GLY A 226 -29.63 9.43 4.84
CA GLY A 226 -28.48 9.61 3.99
C GLY A 226 -27.38 8.59 4.24
N LEU A 227 -26.84 8.04 3.17
CA LEU A 227 -25.62 7.25 3.12
C LEU A 227 -24.78 7.74 1.95
N GLY A 228 -23.53 8.05 2.19
CA GLY A 228 -22.63 8.48 1.14
C GLY A 228 -21.25 7.93 1.30
N TYR A 229 -20.41 8.12 0.27
CA TYR A 229 -18.99 7.85 0.34
C TYR A 229 -18.20 8.90 -0.46
N PHE A 230 -17.01 9.23 0.02
CA PHE A 230 -16.06 10.16 -0.59
C PHE A 230 -14.70 10.04 0.09
N GLY A 231 -13.71 10.77 -0.38
CA GLY A 231 -12.35 10.77 0.17
C GLY A 231 -12.31 11.09 1.67
N LEU A 232 -11.44 10.40 2.41
CA LEU A 232 -11.33 10.54 3.87
C LEU A 232 -11.07 11.97 4.31
N ALA A 233 -10.30 12.76 3.55
CA ALA A 233 -10.00 14.16 3.89
C ALA A 233 -11.26 15.00 4.07
N TYR A 234 -12.25 14.85 3.20
CA TYR A 234 -13.53 15.58 3.31
C TYR A 234 -14.36 15.16 4.53
N TYR A 235 -14.31 13.88 4.92
CA TYR A 235 -14.91 13.46 6.18
C TYR A 235 -14.21 14.10 7.38
N GLU A 236 -12.88 14.12 7.39
CA GLU A 236 -12.10 14.74 8.47
C GLU A 236 -12.48 16.21 8.70
N GLU A 237 -12.70 16.96 7.64
CA GLU A 237 -13.12 18.37 7.68
C GLU A 237 -14.58 18.57 8.09
N ASN A 238 -15.43 17.52 8.03
CA ASN A 238 -16.87 17.60 8.25
C ASN A 238 -17.39 16.66 9.36
N LYS A 239 -16.53 16.26 10.31
CA LYS A 239 -16.88 15.40 11.46
C LYS A 239 -17.97 15.99 12.37
N ASP A 240 -18.20 17.28 12.29
CA ASP A 240 -19.27 17.98 13.01
C ASP A 240 -20.67 17.71 12.41
N LYS A 241 -20.77 17.31 11.14
CA LYS A 241 -22.01 17.06 10.38
C LYS A 241 -22.27 15.58 10.11
N LEU A 242 -21.19 14.80 10.04
CA LEU A 242 -21.20 13.40 9.56
C LEU A 242 -20.59 12.45 10.59
N THR A 243 -21.04 11.20 10.52
CA THR A 243 -20.46 10.07 11.26
C THR A 243 -19.93 9.08 10.25
N ALA A 244 -18.66 8.68 10.36
CA ALA A 244 -18.12 7.59 9.57
C ALA A 244 -18.70 6.26 10.04
N VAL A 245 -19.15 5.45 9.10
CA VAL A 245 -19.53 4.06 9.31
C VAL A 245 -18.27 3.21 9.35
N GLN A 246 -18.11 2.39 10.37
CA GLN A 246 -17.06 1.38 10.38
C GLN A 246 -17.36 0.33 9.31
N VAL A 247 -16.33 -0.24 8.71
CA VAL A 247 -16.47 -1.27 7.68
C VAL A 247 -15.87 -2.58 8.17
N ASP A 248 -16.64 -3.66 8.00
CA ASP A 248 -16.19 -5.02 8.27
C ASP A 248 -15.87 -5.70 6.93
N ALA A 249 -14.59 -5.85 6.66
CA ALA A 249 -14.05 -6.56 5.50
C ALA A 249 -13.71 -8.04 5.80
N GLY A 250 -14.18 -8.57 6.94
CA GLY A 250 -13.96 -9.94 7.38
C GLY A 250 -13.17 -10.07 8.70
N ASP A 251 -12.52 -9.01 9.14
CA ASP A 251 -11.71 -8.96 10.37
C ASP A 251 -12.38 -8.16 11.50
N GLY A 252 -13.65 -7.79 11.33
CA GLY A 252 -14.44 -6.98 12.25
C GLY A 252 -14.58 -5.52 11.83
N CYS A 253 -15.36 -4.77 12.60
CA CYS A 253 -15.66 -3.37 12.31
C CYS A 253 -14.44 -2.47 12.57
N VAL A 254 -13.92 -1.85 11.52
CA VAL A 254 -12.79 -0.90 11.59
C VAL A 254 -13.24 0.44 11.02
N GLY A 255 -12.91 1.52 11.70
CA GLY A 255 -13.17 2.89 11.23
C GLY A 255 -12.08 3.38 10.26
N PRO A 256 -12.33 4.52 9.57
CA PRO A 256 -11.37 5.05 8.60
C PRO A 256 -10.00 5.43 9.19
N GLU A 257 -9.90 5.61 10.50
CA GLU A 257 -8.61 5.76 11.20
C GLU A 257 -7.67 4.55 11.02
N GLY A 258 -8.23 3.38 10.73
CA GLY A 258 -7.47 2.18 10.39
C GLY A 258 -6.71 2.27 9.06
N ALA A 259 -6.97 3.28 8.23
CA ALA A 259 -6.23 3.53 6.98
C ALA A 259 -4.74 3.76 7.23
N PHE A 260 -4.40 4.49 8.30
CA PHE A 260 -3.01 4.75 8.68
C PHE A 260 -2.23 3.50 9.11
N THR A 261 -2.93 2.46 9.55
CA THR A 261 -2.34 1.19 10.01
C THR A 261 -2.53 0.04 9.03
N GLY A 262 -3.22 0.29 7.90
CA GLY A 262 -3.53 -0.73 6.89
C GLY A 262 -4.58 -1.75 7.34
N THR A 263 -5.39 -1.43 8.37
CA THR A 263 -6.44 -2.32 8.89
C THR A 263 -7.84 -1.97 8.38
N TYR A 264 -8.01 -0.80 7.75
CA TYR A 264 -9.28 -0.38 7.17
C TYR A 264 -9.47 -0.94 5.76
N GLY A 265 -10.55 -1.68 5.54
CA GLY A 265 -10.81 -2.39 4.27
C GLY A 265 -11.08 -1.49 3.06
N LEU A 266 -11.35 -0.19 3.26
CA LEU A 266 -11.56 0.78 2.19
C LEU A 266 -10.41 1.81 2.14
N ALA A 267 -9.18 1.32 2.34
CA ALA A 267 -7.95 2.06 2.13
C ALA A 267 -7.01 1.26 1.23
N ARG A 268 -6.34 1.94 0.33
CA ARG A 268 -5.37 1.33 -0.59
C ARG A 268 -4.08 2.12 -0.67
N PRO A 269 -2.94 1.44 -0.71
CA PRO A 269 -1.66 2.09 -0.94
C PRO A 269 -1.56 2.56 -2.40
N LEU A 270 -0.92 3.72 -2.58
CA LEU A 270 -0.63 4.30 -3.88
C LEU A 270 0.86 4.14 -4.17
N PHE A 271 1.19 3.77 -5.41
CA PHE A 271 2.55 3.44 -5.82
C PHE A 271 2.95 4.13 -7.11
N ILE A 272 4.25 4.35 -7.25
CA ILE A 272 4.92 4.49 -8.54
C ILE A 272 5.87 3.31 -8.75
N TYR A 273 5.93 2.79 -9.97
CA TYR A 273 6.87 1.75 -10.40
C TYR A 273 7.88 2.37 -11.35
N VAL A 274 9.14 2.37 -10.96
CA VAL A 274 10.23 2.93 -11.77
C VAL A 274 10.98 1.81 -12.47
N ASN A 275 11.22 1.93 -13.78
CA ASN A 275 11.97 0.95 -14.54
C ASN A 275 13.44 0.94 -14.07
N ASP A 276 13.94 -0.22 -13.62
CA ASP A 276 15.30 -0.35 -13.07
C ASP A 276 16.39 0.01 -14.09
N ALA A 277 16.13 -0.17 -15.38
CA ALA A 277 17.06 0.27 -16.41
C ALA A 277 17.21 1.81 -16.46
N LYS A 278 16.31 2.55 -15.83
CA LYS A 278 16.23 4.00 -15.81
C LYS A 278 16.56 4.65 -14.46
N VAL A 279 16.67 3.89 -13.36
CA VAL A 279 16.88 4.44 -12.01
C VAL A 279 18.14 5.32 -11.88
N ASN A 280 19.14 5.09 -12.72
CA ASN A 280 20.38 5.88 -12.78
C ASN A 280 20.36 6.95 -13.89
N ASP A 281 19.27 7.11 -14.64
CA ASP A 281 19.09 8.25 -15.53
C ASP A 281 19.01 9.52 -14.68
N PRO A 282 19.84 10.55 -14.95
CA PRO A 282 19.88 11.75 -14.11
C PRO A 282 18.55 12.48 -13.99
N VAL A 283 17.71 12.42 -15.04
CA VAL A 283 16.40 13.08 -15.06
C VAL A 283 15.40 12.30 -14.25
N ILE A 284 15.31 10.96 -14.44
CA ILE A 284 14.45 10.09 -13.68
C ILE A 284 14.80 10.13 -12.18
N LYS A 285 16.10 10.03 -11.89
CA LYS A 285 16.56 10.10 -10.49
C LYS A 285 16.19 11.44 -9.83
N ALA A 286 16.44 12.54 -10.49
CA ALA A 286 16.12 13.86 -9.96
C ALA A 286 14.60 14.05 -9.79
N PHE A 287 13.79 13.52 -10.70
CA PHE A 287 12.34 13.56 -10.61
C PHE A 287 11.82 12.76 -9.41
N VAL A 288 12.31 11.55 -9.19
CA VAL A 288 11.87 10.72 -8.05
C VAL A 288 12.39 11.27 -6.72
N ASP A 289 13.61 11.80 -6.68
CA ASP A 289 14.13 12.52 -5.50
C ASP A 289 13.20 13.70 -5.15
N PHE A 290 12.84 14.53 -6.15
CA PHE A 290 11.92 15.65 -5.98
C PHE A 290 10.50 15.20 -5.59
N TYR A 291 10.05 14.07 -6.12
CA TYR A 291 8.75 13.47 -5.80
C TYR A 291 8.66 13.25 -4.28
N PHE A 292 9.66 12.63 -3.67
CA PHE A 292 9.68 12.40 -2.22
C PHE A 292 9.89 13.68 -1.39
N ASP A 293 10.66 14.65 -1.90
CA ASP A 293 10.88 15.92 -1.20
C ASP A 293 9.60 16.78 -1.15
N SER A 294 8.70 16.65 -2.13
CA SER A 294 7.47 17.43 -2.28
C SER A 294 6.21 16.63 -1.89
N LEU A 295 6.33 15.37 -1.47
CA LEU A 295 5.25 14.40 -1.43
C LEU A 295 4.11 14.78 -0.47
N ASP A 296 4.42 15.01 0.82
CA ASP A 296 3.40 15.18 1.85
C ASP A 296 2.44 16.34 1.56
N PRO A 297 2.92 17.57 1.24
CA PRO A 297 2.01 18.68 0.96
C PRO A 297 1.19 18.48 -0.33
N ILE A 298 1.72 17.76 -1.31
CA ILE A 298 0.99 17.46 -2.56
C ILE A 298 -0.10 16.41 -2.28
N VAL A 299 0.22 15.34 -1.55
CA VAL A 299 -0.74 14.28 -1.21
C VAL A 299 -1.91 14.86 -0.42
N GLU A 300 -1.65 15.74 0.56
CA GLU A 300 -2.70 16.45 1.30
C GLU A 300 -3.53 17.38 0.41
N ALA A 301 -2.87 18.12 -0.49
CA ALA A 301 -3.55 19.06 -1.37
C ALA A 301 -4.51 18.40 -2.37
N VAL A 302 -4.24 17.16 -2.77
CA VAL A 302 -5.12 16.36 -3.65
C VAL A 302 -6.14 15.51 -2.87
N GLY A 303 -6.20 15.65 -1.53
CA GLY A 303 -7.20 15.01 -0.69
C GLY A 303 -6.89 13.57 -0.30
N TYR A 304 -5.64 13.13 -0.41
CA TYR A 304 -5.19 11.81 0.03
C TYR A 304 -4.45 11.87 1.37
N ILE A 305 -4.05 10.71 1.87
CA ILE A 305 -3.38 10.57 3.15
C ILE A 305 -1.87 10.39 2.92
N PRO A 306 -1.03 11.31 3.45
CA PRO A 306 0.40 11.09 3.47
C PRO A 306 0.76 9.81 4.22
N MET A 307 1.85 9.18 3.81
CA MET A 307 2.40 8.06 4.58
C MET A 307 2.84 8.53 5.97
N LEU A 308 2.85 7.61 6.94
CA LEU A 308 3.51 7.88 8.22
C LEU A 308 4.99 8.24 7.96
N ALA A 309 5.51 9.22 8.69
CA ALA A 309 6.84 9.78 8.46
C ALA A 309 7.97 8.72 8.40
N ASP A 310 7.88 7.68 9.25
CA ASP A 310 8.83 6.58 9.25
C ASP A 310 8.65 5.64 8.03
N ALA A 311 7.43 5.50 7.50
CA ALA A 311 7.18 4.75 6.26
C ALA A 311 7.70 5.53 5.05
N ALA A 312 7.44 6.83 4.96
CA ALA A 312 7.97 7.70 3.91
C ALA A 312 9.51 7.70 3.91
N ALA A 313 10.13 7.82 5.09
CA ALA A 313 11.58 7.75 5.24
C ALA A 313 12.16 6.42 4.74
N ARG A 314 11.49 5.28 4.98
CA ARG A 314 11.91 3.98 4.46
C ARG A 314 11.82 3.89 2.94
N GLN A 315 10.78 4.46 2.32
CA GLN A 315 10.65 4.48 0.86
C GLN A 315 11.77 5.32 0.23
N LEU A 316 12.03 6.50 0.78
CA LEU A 316 13.13 7.36 0.33
C LEU A 316 14.50 6.68 0.51
N GLU A 317 14.73 6.03 1.65
CA GLU A 317 15.98 5.29 1.88
C GLU A 317 16.13 4.13 0.90
N TYR A 318 15.06 3.37 0.64
CA TYR A 318 15.06 2.32 -0.37
C TYR A 318 15.42 2.87 -1.76
N TRP A 319 14.81 3.96 -2.19
CA TRP A 319 15.15 4.64 -3.44
C TRP A 319 16.62 5.08 -3.50
N GLN A 320 17.12 5.67 -2.41
CA GLN A 320 18.53 6.08 -2.31
C GLN A 320 19.49 4.90 -2.46
N VAL A 321 19.12 3.74 -1.90
CA VAL A 321 19.92 2.51 -2.03
C VAL A 321 19.92 2.02 -3.48
N VAL A 322 18.76 1.94 -4.10
CA VAL A 322 18.62 1.53 -5.52
C VAL A 322 19.44 2.44 -6.43
N THR A 323 19.51 3.73 -6.13
CA THR A 323 20.27 4.74 -6.88
C THR A 323 21.74 4.90 -6.42
N GLY A 324 22.26 3.97 -5.61
CA GLY A 324 23.67 3.83 -5.31
C GLY A 324 24.14 4.28 -3.92
N LYS A 325 23.25 4.60 -2.98
CA LYS A 325 23.64 4.81 -1.58
C LYS A 325 24.14 3.51 -0.97
N ALA A 326 25.37 3.51 -0.47
CA ALA A 326 25.94 2.34 0.18
C ALA A 326 25.24 2.04 1.52
N LEU A 327 24.70 0.84 1.66
CA LEU A 327 24.21 0.32 2.94
C LEU A 327 25.40 -0.07 3.83
N SER A 328 25.25 0.15 5.13
CA SER A 328 26.17 -0.32 6.16
C SER A 328 25.40 -0.61 7.46
N GLY A 329 25.87 -1.58 8.21
CA GLY A 329 25.26 -1.95 9.48
C GLY A 329 25.43 -3.42 9.82
N GLU A 330 24.71 -3.87 10.85
CA GLU A 330 24.71 -5.24 11.30
C GLU A 330 23.27 -5.78 11.31
N ILE A 331 23.08 -7.02 10.85
CA ILE A 331 21.83 -7.75 10.91
C ILE A 331 22.08 -9.05 11.67
N LEU A 332 21.39 -9.23 12.79
CA LEU A 332 21.45 -10.42 13.61
C LEU A 332 20.19 -11.28 13.38
N ILE A 333 20.41 -12.52 12.97
CA ILE A 333 19.35 -13.48 12.66
C ILE A 333 19.61 -14.74 13.49
N ASP A 334 18.56 -15.34 14.05
CA ASP A 334 18.68 -16.62 14.73
C ASP A 334 17.36 -17.41 14.60
N GLY A 335 17.44 -18.72 14.63
CA GLY A 335 16.22 -19.53 14.64
C GLY A 335 16.34 -20.93 14.07
N SER A 336 15.41 -21.28 13.19
CA SER A 336 15.19 -22.60 12.65
C SER A 336 16.34 -23.12 11.80
N SER A 337 16.81 -24.33 12.08
CA SER A 337 17.78 -25.04 11.23
C SER A 337 17.22 -25.39 9.84
N THR A 338 15.90 -25.49 9.68
CA THR A 338 15.24 -25.75 8.40
C THR A 338 15.31 -24.53 7.49
N VAL A 339 15.15 -23.32 8.06
CA VAL A 339 15.17 -22.05 7.30
C VAL A 339 16.60 -21.55 7.10
N PHE A 340 17.51 -21.87 8.01
CA PHE A 340 18.91 -21.43 7.99
C PHE A 340 19.61 -21.51 6.62
N PRO A 341 19.50 -22.61 5.83
CA PRO A 341 20.18 -22.66 4.53
C PRO A 341 19.69 -21.60 3.54
N ILE A 342 18.42 -21.23 3.59
CA ILE A 342 17.84 -20.17 2.75
C ILE A 342 18.38 -18.83 3.22
N THR A 343 18.27 -18.54 4.51
CA THR A 343 18.71 -17.28 5.11
C THR A 343 20.21 -17.07 4.94
N GLN A 344 21.01 -18.12 5.10
CA GLN A 344 22.46 -18.04 4.90
C GLN A 344 22.83 -17.72 3.45
N ALA A 345 22.19 -18.37 2.47
CA ALA A 345 22.42 -18.10 1.05
C ALA A 345 22.02 -16.65 0.68
N VAL A 346 20.88 -16.18 1.17
CA VAL A 346 20.43 -14.80 0.95
C VAL A 346 21.40 -13.81 1.60
N ALA A 347 21.88 -14.08 2.81
CA ALA A 347 22.84 -13.23 3.50
C ALA A 347 24.18 -13.10 2.74
N GLU A 348 24.66 -14.22 2.15
CA GLU A 348 25.87 -14.23 1.33
C GLU A 348 25.70 -13.40 0.05
N GLU A 349 24.60 -13.58 -0.68
CA GLU A 349 24.30 -12.80 -1.89
C GLU A 349 24.09 -11.31 -1.55
N PHE A 350 23.37 -11.00 -0.47
CA PHE A 350 23.14 -9.62 -0.03
C PHE A 350 24.47 -8.92 0.33
N THR A 351 25.34 -9.59 1.07
CA THR A 351 26.66 -9.05 1.46
C THR A 351 27.58 -8.86 0.25
N ALA A 352 27.44 -9.69 -0.79
CA ALA A 352 28.20 -9.52 -2.04
C ALA A 352 27.83 -8.20 -2.75
N VAL A 353 26.58 -7.78 -2.67
CA VAL A 353 26.07 -6.51 -3.23
C VAL A 353 26.33 -5.35 -2.28
N HIS A 354 26.21 -5.55 -0.97
CA HIS A 354 26.34 -4.55 0.08
C HIS A 354 27.48 -4.91 1.06
N PRO A 355 28.74 -4.76 0.67
CA PRO A 355 29.90 -5.28 1.43
C PRO A 355 30.12 -4.61 2.81
N ASN A 356 29.46 -3.50 3.09
CA ASN A 356 29.53 -2.81 4.38
C ASN A 356 28.43 -3.26 5.36
N VAL A 357 27.56 -4.20 4.95
CA VAL A 357 26.57 -4.82 5.83
C VAL A 357 27.12 -6.14 6.38
N ASN A 358 27.11 -6.28 7.69
CA ASN A 358 27.51 -7.52 8.36
C ASN A 358 26.26 -8.31 8.77
N ILE A 359 26.12 -9.53 8.27
CA ILE A 359 24.96 -10.40 8.58
C ILE A 359 25.46 -11.62 9.34
N SER A 360 24.88 -11.87 10.50
CA SER A 360 25.18 -13.04 11.33
C SER A 360 23.92 -13.90 11.45
N VAL A 361 24.00 -15.15 11.01
CA VAL A 361 22.89 -16.11 11.05
C VAL A 361 23.21 -17.23 12.05
N GLY A 362 22.43 -17.32 13.13
CA GLY A 362 22.54 -18.33 14.16
C GLY A 362 21.49 -19.43 14.02
N VAL A 363 21.73 -20.58 14.66
CA VAL A 363 20.82 -21.72 14.67
C VAL A 363 20.56 -22.16 16.11
N SER A 364 19.42 -21.77 16.65
CA SER A 364 18.98 -22.19 17.99
C SER A 364 17.62 -22.90 17.98
N GLY A 365 17.11 -23.24 16.78
CA GLY A 365 15.77 -23.74 16.54
C GLY A 365 14.71 -22.64 16.63
N THR A 366 13.53 -22.86 16.03
CA THR A 366 12.44 -21.87 15.98
C THR A 366 12.09 -21.24 17.33
N GLY A 367 12.00 -22.09 18.40
CA GLY A 367 11.67 -21.57 19.74
C GLY A 367 12.84 -20.82 20.41
N GLY A 368 14.09 -21.13 20.03
CA GLY A 368 15.29 -20.41 20.45
C GLY A 368 15.37 -19.04 19.79
N GLY A 369 15.09 -18.98 18.49
CA GLY A 369 15.01 -17.74 17.73
C GLY A 369 14.01 -16.75 18.35
N PHE A 370 12.77 -17.15 18.60
CA PHE A 370 11.79 -16.27 19.24
C PHE A 370 12.18 -15.76 20.65
N LYS A 371 12.96 -16.55 21.40
CA LYS A 371 13.47 -16.11 22.71
C LYS A 371 14.51 -14.99 22.61
N LYS A 372 15.18 -14.86 21.47
CA LYS A 372 16.12 -13.76 21.18
C LYS A 372 15.44 -12.60 20.46
N PHE A 373 14.55 -12.93 19.54
CA PHE A 373 13.82 -11.96 18.73
C PHE A 373 12.84 -11.10 19.56
N CYS A 374 12.00 -11.74 20.36
CA CYS A 374 11.00 -11.00 21.14
C CYS A 374 11.59 -10.06 22.21
N PRO A 375 12.75 -10.33 22.84
CA PRO A 375 13.46 -9.33 23.65
C PRO A 375 14.26 -8.29 22.83
N GLY A 376 14.31 -8.40 21.50
CA GLY A 376 15.06 -7.47 20.64
C GLY A 376 16.56 -7.77 20.51
N GLU A 377 17.00 -8.98 20.86
CA GLU A 377 18.41 -9.39 20.70
C GLU A 377 18.77 -9.68 19.22
N THR A 378 17.78 -10.06 18.40
CA THR A 378 17.91 -10.25 16.95
C THR A 378 16.85 -9.48 16.19
N MET A 379 17.15 -9.06 14.97
CA MET A 379 16.25 -8.32 14.08
C MET A 379 15.31 -9.23 13.31
N ILE A 380 15.75 -10.46 13.06
CA ILE A 380 14.99 -11.46 12.30
C ILE A 380 15.03 -12.79 13.06
N SER A 381 13.91 -13.52 13.05
CA SER A 381 13.83 -14.87 13.57
C SER A 381 13.41 -15.85 12.48
N ASP A 382 14.27 -16.81 12.19
CA ASP A 382 13.95 -17.92 11.29
C ASP A 382 12.99 -18.90 11.97
N ALA A 383 11.87 -19.18 11.32
CA ALA A 383 10.84 -20.04 11.89
C ALA A 383 10.31 -21.07 10.87
N SER A 384 10.26 -22.34 11.25
CA SER A 384 9.68 -23.43 10.46
C SER A 384 8.22 -23.72 10.83
N ARG A 385 7.60 -22.85 11.59
CA ARG A 385 6.19 -22.85 11.99
C ARG A 385 5.73 -21.45 12.38
N PRO A 386 4.42 -21.17 12.36
CA PRO A 386 3.89 -19.92 12.91
C PRO A 386 4.29 -19.71 14.37
N ILE A 387 4.36 -18.43 14.76
CA ILE A 387 4.60 -18.01 16.13
C ILE A 387 3.47 -18.51 17.06
N LYS A 388 3.83 -19.06 18.22
CA LYS A 388 2.87 -19.56 19.22
C LYS A 388 2.42 -18.46 20.18
N ASP A 389 1.25 -18.63 20.80
CA ASP A 389 0.67 -17.63 21.72
C ASP A 389 1.61 -17.19 22.84
N LYS A 390 2.38 -18.12 23.42
CA LYS A 390 3.39 -17.79 24.44
C LYS A 390 4.55 -16.94 23.93
N GLU A 391 4.88 -17.08 22.63
CA GLU A 391 5.93 -16.32 21.97
C GLU A 391 5.38 -14.93 21.59
N LYS A 392 4.10 -14.86 21.11
CA LYS A 392 3.41 -13.59 20.91
C LYS A 392 3.36 -12.77 22.19
N ALA A 393 2.94 -13.39 23.30
CA ALA A 393 2.90 -12.72 24.60
C ALA A 393 4.27 -12.19 25.04
N LEU A 394 5.37 -12.91 24.73
CA LEU A 394 6.72 -12.45 25.01
C LEU A 394 7.12 -11.24 24.17
N CYS A 395 6.73 -11.21 22.87
CA CYS A 395 6.96 -10.04 22.01
C CYS A 395 6.15 -8.84 22.50
N GLU A 396 4.88 -9.04 22.86
CA GLU A 396 4.00 -7.99 23.41
C GLU A 396 4.56 -7.39 24.72
N GLU A 397 5.03 -8.26 25.64
CA GLU A 397 5.63 -7.83 26.91
C GLU A 397 6.85 -6.91 26.69
N ASN A 398 7.60 -7.14 25.62
CA ASN A 398 8.78 -6.35 25.26
C ASN A 398 8.48 -5.23 24.24
N GLY A 399 7.23 -5.04 23.84
CA GLY A 399 6.83 -4.00 22.87
C GLY A 399 7.36 -4.25 21.46
N VAL A 400 7.69 -5.51 21.12
CA VAL A 400 8.19 -5.88 19.79
C VAL A 400 7.01 -6.24 18.89
N ASN A 401 6.77 -5.41 17.88
CA ASN A 401 5.89 -5.71 16.77
C ASN A 401 6.68 -6.45 15.69
N TYR A 402 6.03 -7.36 14.97
CA TYR A 402 6.70 -8.14 13.95
C TYR A 402 5.82 -8.32 12.72
N LEU A 403 6.47 -8.53 11.58
CA LEU A 403 5.86 -8.95 10.33
C LEU A 403 6.22 -10.43 10.10
N GLU A 404 5.22 -11.27 9.85
CA GLU A 404 5.42 -12.67 9.47
C GLU A 404 5.45 -12.77 7.94
N VAL A 405 6.56 -13.28 7.38
CA VAL A 405 6.75 -13.44 5.94
C VAL A 405 7.07 -14.90 5.63
N GLN A 406 6.23 -15.54 4.83
CA GLN A 406 6.49 -16.90 4.35
C GLN A 406 7.51 -16.87 3.21
N VAL A 407 8.64 -17.57 3.38
CA VAL A 407 9.75 -17.60 2.40
C VAL A 407 9.86 -18.91 1.63
N GLY A 408 9.13 -19.95 2.05
CA GLY A 408 9.15 -21.23 1.38
C GLY A 408 8.27 -22.27 2.05
N ILE A 409 8.27 -23.47 1.48
CA ILE A 409 7.60 -24.65 2.02
C ILE A 409 8.62 -25.78 2.03
N ASP A 410 8.85 -26.35 3.20
CA ASP A 410 9.60 -27.60 3.34
C ASP A 410 8.63 -28.77 3.42
N ALA A 411 8.90 -29.83 2.68
CA ALA A 411 8.08 -31.03 2.63
C ALA A 411 8.90 -32.26 2.94
N LEU A 412 8.49 -32.97 3.98
CA LEU A 412 9.07 -34.27 4.37
C LEU A 412 8.40 -35.40 3.57
N SER A 413 9.22 -36.26 2.98
CA SER A 413 8.75 -37.48 2.30
C SER A 413 8.99 -38.71 3.16
N VAL A 414 7.93 -39.47 3.39
CA VAL A 414 8.06 -40.85 3.92
C VAL A 414 8.19 -41.79 2.73
N VAL A 415 9.28 -42.53 2.69
CA VAL A 415 9.61 -43.36 1.55
C VAL A 415 9.73 -44.84 1.93
N VAL A 416 9.38 -45.71 1.00
CA VAL A 416 9.58 -47.15 1.07
C VAL A 416 10.28 -47.64 -0.21
N PRO A 417 10.93 -48.80 -0.19
CA PRO A 417 11.51 -49.40 -1.42
C PRO A 417 10.43 -49.61 -2.49
N THR A 418 10.79 -49.54 -3.77
CA THR A 418 9.85 -49.73 -4.88
C THR A 418 9.23 -51.14 -4.92
N SER A 419 9.83 -52.10 -4.21
CA SER A 419 9.29 -53.44 -4.01
C SER A 419 8.20 -53.52 -2.93
N ASN A 420 7.99 -52.47 -2.15
CA ASN A 420 6.92 -52.38 -1.14
C ASN A 420 5.68 -51.79 -1.79
N ASP A 421 4.79 -52.64 -2.24
CA ASP A 421 3.54 -52.29 -2.92
C ASP A 421 2.32 -52.23 -1.99
N TRP A 422 2.51 -52.51 -0.68
CA TRP A 422 1.44 -52.59 0.31
C TRP A 422 1.34 -51.32 1.20
N ALA A 423 2.45 -50.62 1.47
CA ALA A 423 2.47 -49.41 2.31
C ALA A 423 2.39 -48.10 1.48
N THR A 424 1.44 -48.05 0.55
CA THR A 424 1.26 -46.90 -0.36
C THR A 424 0.62 -45.66 0.32
N CYS A 425 -0.02 -45.86 1.48
CA CYS A 425 -0.62 -44.79 2.29
C CYS A 425 -0.56 -45.21 3.76
N LEU A 426 0.07 -44.36 4.59
CA LEU A 426 0.09 -44.50 6.04
C LEU A 426 -0.60 -43.28 6.69
N THR A 427 -1.33 -43.53 7.75
CA THR A 427 -1.90 -42.45 8.59
C THR A 427 -0.83 -41.87 9.51
N THR A 428 -1.04 -40.63 9.97
CA THR A 428 -0.16 -40.02 10.97
C THR A 428 -0.11 -40.82 12.28
N ALA A 429 -1.21 -41.48 12.66
CA ALA A 429 -1.26 -42.36 13.82
C ALA A 429 -0.37 -43.59 13.65
N GLU A 430 -0.35 -44.21 12.46
CA GLU A 430 0.55 -45.34 12.15
C GLU A 430 2.01 -44.91 12.15
N LEU A 431 2.32 -43.74 11.53
CA LEU A 431 3.67 -43.19 11.57
C LEU A 431 4.10 -42.88 13.02
N THR A 432 3.21 -42.28 13.84
CA THR A 432 3.47 -42.06 15.27
C THR A 432 3.75 -43.38 16.01
N SER A 433 2.99 -44.47 15.71
CA SER A 433 3.20 -45.76 16.33
C SER A 433 4.53 -46.41 15.92
N ILE A 434 4.97 -46.19 14.67
CA ILE A 434 6.26 -46.71 14.15
C ILE A 434 7.44 -45.95 14.79
N TRP A 435 7.39 -44.60 14.79
CA TRP A 435 8.52 -43.74 15.13
C TRP A 435 8.50 -43.20 16.58
N GLY A 436 7.40 -43.43 17.31
CA GLY A 436 7.31 -42.97 18.70
C GLY A 436 8.41 -43.53 19.58
N ALA A 437 8.85 -42.77 20.59
CA ALA A 437 9.95 -43.13 21.50
C ALA A 437 9.75 -44.50 22.20
N ASP A 438 8.49 -44.87 22.47
CA ASP A 438 8.11 -46.12 23.13
C ASP A 438 7.68 -47.20 22.13
N SER A 439 7.96 -47.03 20.84
CA SER A 439 7.54 -48.00 19.80
C SER A 439 8.26 -49.32 19.94
N THR A 440 7.49 -50.39 19.87
CA THR A 440 7.99 -51.78 19.84
C THR A 440 7.74 -52.46 18.47
N ILE A 441 7.30 -51.65 17.49
CA ILE A 441 7.00 -52.12 16.15
C ILE A 441 8.30 -52.45 15.40
N SER A 442 8.44 -53.68 14.99
CA SER A 442 9.59 -54.19 14.25
C SER A 442 9.20 -54.97 12.98
N ASN A 443 7.90 -55.01 12.68
CA ASN A 443 7.36 -55.75 11.56
C ASN A 443 6.14 -55.03 10.97
N TRP A 444 6.01 -55.03 9.65
CA TRP A 444 4.91 -54.37 8.95
C TRP A 444 3.52 -54.90 9.34
N SER A 445 3.40 -56.22 9.64
CA SER A 445 2.13 -56.80 10.10
C SER A 445 1.62 -56.23 11.44
N GLN A 446 2.51 -55.60 12.22
CA GLN A 446 2.14 -54.92 13.47
C GLN A 446 1.57 -53.50 13.25
N VAL A 447 1.85 -52.88 12.10
CA VAL A 447 1.39 -51.54 11.74
C VAL A 447 -0.09 -51.52 11.35
N ARG A 448 -0.46 -52.46 10.48
CA ARG A 448 -1.83 -52.61 9.97
C ARG A 448 -2.16 -54.03 9.66
N ALA A 449 -3.39 -54.46 10.06
CA ALA A 449 -3.90 -55.77 9.66
C ALA A 449 -3.98 -55.87 8.12
N GLY A 450 -3.41 -56.90 7.55
CA GLY A 450 -3.30 -57.09 6.09
C GLY A 450 -1.96 -56.71 5.49
N PHE A 451 -1.08 -56.04 6.23
CA PHE A 451 0.30 -55.89 5.79
C PHE A 451 1.09 -57.22 5.96
N PRO A 452 2.07 -57.50 5.10
CA PRO A 452 2.81 -58.72 5.14
C PRO A 452 3.70 -58.81 6.39
N ASN A 453 4.00 -60.06 6.79
CA ASN A 453 4.94 -60.34 7.87
C ASN A 453 6.38 -60.17 7.37
N VAL A 454 6.80 -58.94 7.22
CA VAL A 454 8.14 -58.52 6.77
C VAL A 454 8.74 -57.59 7.84
N ALA A 455 10.04 -57.78 8.10
CA ALA A 455 10.75 -56.91 9.06
C ALA A 455 10.66 -55.44 8.62
N LEU A 456 10.52 -54.58 9.61
CA LEU A 456 10.47 -53.12 9.43
C LEU A 456 11.83 -52.56 9.84
N ASP A 457 12.60 -52.14 8.86
CA ASP A 457 13.86 -51.42 9.05
C ASP A 457 13.64 -49.91 8.89
N LEU A 458 14.02 -49.14 9.89
CA LEU A 458 13.77 -47.72 9.94
C LEU A 458 15.04 -46.92 9.64
N TYR A 459 14.92 -45.95 8.74
CA TYR A 459 15.97 -45.01 8.36
C TYR A 459 15.44 -43.60 8.43
N GLY A 460 16.12 -42.74 9.15
CA GLY A 460 15.74 -41.32 9.30
C GLY A 460 16.94 -40.43 9.52
N PRO A 461 16.76 -39.13 9.43
CA PRO A 461 17.81 -38.16 9.70
C PRO A 461 18.25 -38.22 11.17
N GLY A 462 19.47 -37.74 11.44
CA GLY A 462 19.99 -37.59 12.81
C GLY A 462 19.38 -36.37 13.52
N THR A 463 19.61 -36.32 14.82
CA THR A 463 19.07 -35.27 15.72
C THR A 463 19.52 -33.85 15.36
N ASP A 464 20.57 -33.70 14.57
CA ASP A 464 21.11 -32.42 14.11
C ASP A 464 20.44 -31.90 12.81
N SER A 465 19.57 -32.72 12.24
CA SER A 465 18.83 -32.37 11.02
C SER A 465 17.57 -31.57 11.32
N GLY A 466 17.31 -30.54 10.53
CA GLY A 466 16.03 -29.81 10.56
C GLY A 466 14.81 -30.67 10.18
N THR A 467 15.04 -31.85 9.55
CA THR A 467 14.00 -32.82 9.20
C THR A 467 13.65 -33.76 10.37
N PHE A 468 14.57 -33.98 11.33
CA PHE A 468 14.33 -34.72 12.56
C PHE A 468 13.39 -34.01 13.50
#